data_6aad1bad29a804feaae27a412676e9d9
#
_entry.id   6aad1bad29a804feaae27a412676e9d9
#
_cell.length_a   1.000
_cell.length_b   1.000
_cell.length_c   1.000
_cell.angle_alpha   90.00
_cell.angle_beta   90.00
_cell.angle_gamma   90.00
#
_symmetry.space_group_name_H-M   'P 1'
#
loop_
_entity.id
_entity.type
_entity.pdbx_description
1 polymer ?
#
loop_
_entity_poly.entity_id
_entity_poly.type
_entity_poly.pdbx_seq_one_letter_code
_entity_poly.pdbx_strand_id
1 'polypeptide(L)'
;MADYGVAVTWGDVKPGREKKALELWADSVGINEKAVANGRLDSWDAVLFEPSATPPAGVTRLFGAQDQVEAFIRSEDFQDVIGRASMLLFNVGVRRFVAGNALVETFGRYSKLIDSL
;
A
#
# COMPACT_ATOMS: atom_id res chain seq x y z
N MET A 1 15.34 3.64 7.86
CA MET A 1 14.02 3.12 7.51
C MET A 1 13.08 4.30 7.27
N ALA A 2 12.25 4.23 6.25
CA ALA A 2 11.31 5.29 5.97
C ALA A 2 10.17 5.33 7.00
N ASP A 3 9.70 6.53 7.31
CA ASP A 3 8.68 6.78 8.34
C ASP A 3 7.26 6.87 7.79
N TYR A 4 7.11 6.92 6.49
CA TYR A 4 5.82 7.09 5.83
C TYR A 4 5.62 6.03 4.75
N GLY A 5 4.37 5.77 4.46
CA GLY A 5 4.07 4.86 3.38
C GLY A 5 2.60 4.84 3.02
N VAL A 6 2.30 3.99 2.07
CA VAL A 6 0.94 3.67 1.67
C VAL A 6 0.77 2.16 1.63
N ALA A 7 -0.32 1.69 2.20
CA ALA A 7 -0.71 0.29 2.18
C ALA A 7 -1.85 0.12 1.18
N VAL A 8 -1.70 -0.83 0.27
CA VAL A 8 -2.75 -1.24 -0.63
C VAL A 8 -3.24 -2.61 -0.16
N THR A 9 -4.48 -2.67 0.26
CA THR A 9 -5.10 -3.91 0.72
C THR A 9 -6.08 -4.40 -0.33
N TRP A 10 -6.28 -5.72 -0.38
CA TRP A 10 -7.24 -6.31 -1.31
C TRP A 10 -7.88 -7.55 -0.71
N GLY A 11 -9.06 -7.88 -1.21
CA GLY A 11 -9.79 -9.08 -0.85
C GLY A 11 -9.65 -10.16 -1.93
N ASP A 12 -10.69 -10.96 -2.09
CA ASP A 12 -10.70 -12.05 -3.04
C ASP A 12 -10.74 -11.55 -4.48
N VAL A 13 -10.24 -12.39 -5.39
CA VAL A 13 -10.36 -12.16 -6.83
C VAL A 13 -11.82 -12.35 -7.24
N LYS A 14 -12.32 -11.45 -8.07
CA LYS A 14 -13.66 -11.60 -8.65
C LYS A 14 -13.71 -12.85 -9.55
N PRO A 15 -14.80 -13.63 -9.49
CA PRO A 15 -14.90 -14.86 -10.27
C PRO A 15 -14.63 -14.65 -11.76
N GLY A 16 -13.81 -15.52 -12.33
CA GLY A 16 -13.43 -15.44 -13.75
C GLY A 16 -12.32 -14.45 -14.06
N ARG A 17 -11.77 -13.76 -13.05
CA ARG A 17 -10.74 -12.76 -13.23
C ARG A 17 -9.35 -13.20 -12.74
N GLU A 18 -9.19 -14.46 -12.39
CA GLU A 18 -7.98 -14.99 -11.73
C GLU A 18 -6.72 -14.75 -12.57
N LYS A 19 -6.78 -15.03 -13.86
CA LYS A 19 -5.64 -14.84 -14.75
C LYS A 19 -5.25 -13.38 -14.86
N LYS A 20 -6.22 -12.49 -15.01
CA LYS A 20 -6.00 -11.05 -15.09
C LYS A 20 -5.45 -10.48 -13.78
N ALA A 21 -5.89 -11.01 -12.65
CA ALA A 21 -5.38 -10.61 -11.34
C ALA A 21 -3.90 -10.97 -11.18
N LEU A 22 -3.50 -12.15 -11.65
CA LEU A 22 -2.08 -12.56 -11.62
C LEU A 22 -1.23 -11.70 -12.56
N GLU A 23 -1.75 -11.34 -13.72
CA GLU A 23 -1.07 -10.41 -14.64
C GLU A 23 -0.89 -9.04 -13.99
N LEU A 24 -1.92 -8.53 -13.33
CA LEU A 24 -1.84 -7.26 -12.59
C LEU A 24 -0.80 -7.33 -11.48
N TRP A 25 -0.76 -8.43 -10.74
CA TRP A 25 0.24 -8.61 -9.69
C TRP A 25 1.64 -8.51 -10.26
N ALA A 26 1.92 -9.23 -11.34
CA ALA A 26 3.23 -9.19 -12.00
C ALA A 26 3.60 -7.78 -12.47
N ASP A 27 2.65 -7.05 -13.06
CA ASP A 27 2.86 -5.67 -13.48
C ASP A 27 3.16 -4.75 -12.29
N SER A 28 2.42 -4.92 -11.19
CA SER A 28 2.62 -4.08 -10.00
C SER A 28 3.97 -4.34 -9.34
N VAL A 29 4.42 -5.59 -9.31
CA VAL A 29 5.76 -5.93 -8.82
C VAL A 29 6.82 -5.19 -9.65
N GLY A 30 6.71 -5.24 -10.97
CA GLY A 30 7.64 -4.54 -11.87
C GLY A 30 7.66 -3.04 -11.63
N ILE A 31 6.50 -2.42 -11.46
CA ILE A 31 6.38 -0.99 -11.17
C ILE A 31 7.04 -0.64 -9.84
N ASN A 32 6.79 -1.42 -8.80
CA ASN A 32 7.36 -1.18 -7.47
C ASN A 32 8.87 -1.35 -7.44
N GLU A 33 9.38 -2.41 -8.06
CA GLU A 33 10.82 -2.66 -8.18
C GLU A 33 11.52 -1.49 -8.90
N LYS A 34 10.94 -1.04 -9.99
CA LYS A 34 11.48 0.07 -10.77
C LYS A 34 11.43 1.38 -9.99
N ALA A 35 10.36 1.62 -9.24
CA ALA A 35 10.22 2.81 -8.42
C ALA A 35 11.30 2.88 -7.33
N VAL A 36 11.63 1.75 -6.72
CA VAL A 36 12.73 1.67 -5.75
C VAL A 36 14.07 1.90 -6.44
N ALA A 37 14.31 1.25 -7.58
CA ALA A 37 15.56 1.41 -8.34
C ALA A 37 15.78 2.86 -8.77
N ASN A 38 14.72 3.60 -9.09
CA ASN A 38 14.80 4.99 -9.56
C ASN A 38 14.69 6.04 -8.44
N GLY A 39 14.62 5.62 -7.18
CA GLY A 39 14.53 6.53 -6.04
C GLY A 39 13.15 7.17 -5.84
N ARG A 40 12.11 6.68 -6.50
CA ARG A 40 10.73 7.17 -6.30
C ARG A 40 10.11 6.63 -5.01
N LEU A 41 10.59 5.49 -4.55
CA LEU A 41 10.26 4.88 -3.26
C LEU A 41 11.56 4.41 -2.60
N ASP A 42 11.55 4.30 -1.28
CA ASP A 42 12.70 3.75 -0.56
C ASP A 42 12.69 2.23 -0.57
N SER A 43 11.54 1.63 -0.36
CA SER A 43 11.38 0.18 -0.33
C SER A 43 9.91 -0.20 -0.50
N TRP A 44 9.68 -1.49 -0.69
CA TRP A 44 8.32 -2.03 -0.70
C TRP A 44 8.34 -3.47 -0.21
N ASP A 45 7.24 -3.94 0.29
CA ASP A 45 7.02 -5.34 0.61
C ASP A 45 5.56 -5.72 0.37
N ALA A 46 5.28 -7.00 0.43
CA ALA A 46 3.93 -7.49 0.34
C ALA A 46 3.76 -8.72 1.22
N VAL A 47 2.56 -8.88 1.73
CA VAL A 47 2.17 -10.02 2.55
C VAL A 47 0.88 -10.59 2.00
N LEU A 48 0.83 -11.90 1.86
CA LEU A 48 -0.38 -12.63 1.52
C LEU A 48 -0.82 -13.40 2.78
N PHE A 49 -2.03 -13.18 3.21
CA PHE A 49 -2.57 -13.89 4.37
C PHE A 49 -3.09 -15.27 3.97
N GLU A 50 -3.14 -16.17 4.94
CA GLU A 50 -3.82 -17.44 4.74
C GLU A 50 -5.29 -17.21 4.40
N PRO A 51 -5.92 -18.09 3.60
CA PRO A 51 -7.32 -17.93 3.24
C PRO A 51 -8.22 -17.78 4.46
N SER A 52 -9.12 -16.79 4.40
CA SER A 52 -10.07 -16.48 5.47
C SER A 52 -11.35 -15.94 4.85
N ALA A 53 -12.45 -16.07 5.56
CA ALA A 53 -13.72 -15.49 5.13
C ALA A 53 -13.72 -13.97 5.27
N THR A 54 -12.74 -13.39 5.97
CA THR A 54 -12.67 -11.95 6.26
C THR A 54 -11.53 -11.30 5.48
N PRO A 55 -11.78 -10.22 4.73
CA PRO A 55 -10.69 -9.46 4.09
C PRO A 55 -9.85 -8.73 5.15
N PRO A 56 -8.62 -8.32 4.81
CA PRO A 56 -7.99 -8.41 3.50
C PRO A 56 -7.36 -9.78 3.24
N ALA A 57 -7.21 -10.12 1.95
CA ALA A 57 -6.44 -11.31 1.55
C ALA A 57 -4.94 -11.04 1.56
N GLY A 58 -4.56 -9.80 1.33
CA GLY A 58 -3.16 -9.40 1.35
C GLY A 58 -2.99 -7.89 1.45
N VAL A 59 -1.74 -7.47 1.60
CA VAL A 59 -1.36 -6.07 1.67
C VAL A 59 -0.01 -5.86 0.99
N THR A 60 0.08 -4.80 0.20
CA THR A 60 1.35 -4.29 -0.33
C THR A 60 1.66 -2.99 0.39
N ARG A 61 2.87 -2.84 0.90
CA ARG A 61 3.29 -1.63 1.58
C ARG A 61 4.42 -0.96 0.80
N LEU A 62 4.24 0.33 0.53
CA LEU A 62 5.19 1.15 -0.21
C LEU A 62 5.73 2.20 0.74
N PHE A 63 7.04 2.27 0.89
CA PHE A 63 7.71 3.11 1.89
C PHE A 63 8.52 4.21 1.23
N GLY A 64 8.54 5.37 1.86
CA GLY A 64 9.35 6.50 1.43
C GLY A 64 9.19 7.71 2.34
N ALA A 65 9.81 8.82 1.97
CA ALA A 65 9.51 10.10 2.59
C ALA A 65 8.08 10.52 2.19
N GLN A 66 7.46 11.36 2.98
CA GLN A 66 6.08 11.76 2.74
C GLN A 66 5.85 12.31 1.34
N ASP A 67 6.72 13.18 0.87
CA ASP A 67 6.61 13.77 -0.47
C ASP A 67 6.84 12.73 -1.59
N GLN A 68 7.77 11.78 -1.40
CA GLN A 68 7.96 10.67 -2.34
C GLN A 68 6.69 9.85 -2.47
N VAL A 69 6.12 9.44 -1.34
CA VAL A 69 4.92 8.59 -1.30
C VAL A 69 3.74 9.31 -1.94
N GLU A 70 3.53 10.59 -1.62
CA GLU A 70 2.46 11.38 -2.20
C GLU A 70 2.62 11.53 -3.72
N ALA A 71 3.83 11.76 -4.20
CA ALA A 71 4.10 11.83 -5.64
C ALA A 71 3.84 10.50 -6.33
N PHE A 72 4.22 9.38 -5.69
CA PHE A 72 3.99 8.06 -6.24
C PHE A 72 2.49 7.72 -6.32
N ILE A 73 1.73 8.04 -5.28
CA ILE A 73 0.27 7.84 -5.25
C ILE A 73 -0.41 8.59 -6.40
N ARG A 74 0.06 9.81 -6.71
CA ARG A 74 -0.48 10.62 -7.81
C ARG A 74 0.00 10.20 -9.18
N SER A 75 0.98 9.30 -9.26
CA SER A 75 1.53 8.87 -10.55
C SER A 75 0.50 8.08 -11.35
N GLU A 76 0.63 8.15 -12.67
CA GLU A 76 -0.22 7.40 -13.59
C GLU A 76 -0.09 5.90 -13.36
N ASP A 77 1.12 5.41 -13.13
CA ASP A 77 1.38 4.00 -12.83
C ASP A 77 0.57 3.49 -11.64
N PHE A 78 0.60 4.23 -10.54
CA PHE A 78 -0.14 3.84 -9.33
C PHE A 78 -1.64 3.90 -9.56
N GLN A 79 -2.12 4.99 -10.17
CA GLN A 79 -3.55 5.17 -10.43
C GLN A 79 -4.10 4.07 -11.35
N ASP A 80 -3.33 3.67 -12.37
CA ASP A 80 -3.72 2.60 -13.28
C ASP A 80 -3.77 1.25 -12.57
N VAL A 81 -2.80 0.95 -11.72
CA VAL A 81 -2.81 -0.30 -10.92
C VAL A 81 -4.05 -0.35 -10.02
N ILE A 82 -4.35 0.74 -9.31
CA ILE A 82 -5.51 0.77 -8.41
C ILE A 82 -6.81 0.66 -9.20
N GLY A 83 -6.92 1.34 -10.33
CA GLY A 83 -8.09 1.24 -11.20
C GLY A 83 -8.32 -0.18 -11.69
N ARG A 84 -7.27 -0.84 -12.17
CA ARG A 84 -7.35 -2.24 -12.61
C ARG A 84 -7.68 -3.17 -11.43
N ALA A 85 -7.06 -2.96 -10.28
CA ALA A 85 -7.33 -3.75 -9.09
C ALA A 85 -8.80 -3.68 -8.69
N SER A 86 -9.40 -2.50 -8.75
CA SER A 86 -10.82 -2.31 -8.42
C SER A 86 -11.76 -3.11 -9.32
N MET A 87 -11.34 -3.35 -10.57
CA MET A 87 -12.13 -4.14 -11.52
C MET A 87 -11.99 -5.64 -11.31
N LEU A 88 -10.86 -6.09 -10.75
CA LEU A 88 -10.49 -7.50 -10.67
C LEU A 88 -10.63 -8.10 -9.28
N LEU A 89 -10.59 -7.26 -8.24
CA LEU A 89 -10.55 -7.69 -6.84
C LEU A 89 -11.67 -7.03 -6.04
N PHE A 90 -12.10 -7.69 -4.98
CA PHE A 90 -12.99 -7.11 -3.99
C PHE A 90 -12.20 -6.37 -2.92
N ASN A 91 -12.81 -5.41 -2.27
CA ASN A 91 -12.28 -4.77 -1.06
C ASN A 91 -10.90 -4.12 -1.24
N VAL A 92 -10.67 -3.46 -2.38
CA VAL A 92 -9.44 -2.73 -2.63
C VAL A 92 -9.44 -1.47 -1.77
N GLY A 93 -8.38 -1.28 -0.99
CA GLY A 93 -8.22 -0.10 -0.16
C GLY A 93 -6.82 0.50 -0.30
N VAL A 94 -6.74 1.80 -0.16
CA VAL A 94 -5.47 2.54 -0.19
C VAL A 94 -5.43 3.40 1.07
N ARG A 95 -4.45 3.14 1.93
CA ARG A 95 -4.34 3.84 3.22
C ARG A 95 -2.91 4.29 3.45
N ARG A 96 -2.75 5.56 3.76
CA ARG A 96 -1.47 6.09 4.21
C ARG A 96 -1.19 5.62 5.63
N PHE A 97 0.08 5.45 5.96
CA PHE A 97 0.48 5.05 7.31
C PHE A 97 1.75 5.78 7.74
N VAL A 98 1.96 5.79 9.04
CA VAL A 98 3.22 6.22 9.65
C VAL A 98 3.89 5.00 10.29
N ALA A 99 5.22 5.03 10.31
CA ALA A 99 6.04 3.97 10.89
C ALA A 99 7.28 4.60 11.53
N GLY A 100 8.10 3.79 12.19
CA GLY A 100 9.37 4.25 12.73
C GLY A 100 9.21 5.46 13.66
N ASN A 101 10.04 6.47 13.47
CA ASN A 101 10.04 7.68 14.30
C ASN A 101 8.75 8.48 14.17
N ALA A 102 8.14 8.54 13.00
CA ALA A 102 6.86 9.24 12.81
C ALA A 102 5.74 8.59 13.62
N LEU A 103 5.76 7.27 13.76
CA LEU A 103 4.82 6.55 14.61
C LEU A 103 4.99 6.93 16.08
N VAL A 104 6.23 6.96 16.56
CA VAL A 104 6.55 7.37 17.94
C VAL A 104 6.08 8.80 18.20
N GLU A 105 6.36 9.72 17.29
CA GLU A 105 5.93 11.11 17.39
C GLU A 105 4.40 11.24 17.41
N THR A 106 3.71 10.44 16.61
CA THR A 106 2.24 10.45 16.56
C THR A 106 1.65 10.02 17.90
N PHE A 107 2.16 8.95 18.50
CA PHE A 107 1.71 8.52 19.82
C PHE A 107 2.08 9.51 20.92
N GLY A 108 3.24 10.16 20.79
CA GLY A 108 3.64 11.22 21.70
C GLY A 108 2.65 12.41 21.68
N ARG A 109 2.20 12.78 20.48
CA ARG A 109 1.18 13.83 20.31
C ARG A 109 -0.16 13.41 20.90
N TYR A 110 -0.58 12.15 20.71
CA TYR A 110 -1.81 11.64 21.31
C TYR A 110 -1.75 11.66 22.83
N SER A 111 -0.60 11.29 23.40
CA SER A 111 -0.39 11.35 24.84
C SER A 111 -0.61 12.76 25.40
N LYS A 112 -0.05 13.77 24.72
CA LYS A 112 -0.26 15.19 25.10
C LYS A 112 -1.71 15.61 24.99
N LEU A 113 -2.41 15.14 23.96
CA LEU A 113 -3.83 15.45 23.79
C LEU A 113 -4.68 14.83 24.89
N ILE A 114 -4.37 13.61 25.30
CA ILE A 114 -5.05 12.94 26.41
C ILE A 114 -4.85 13.72 27.70
N ASP A 115 -3.63 14.17 27.98
CA ASP A 115 -3.32 14.93 29.18
C ASP A 115 -4.06 16.29 29.22
N SER A 116 -4.42 16.85 28.07
CA SER A 116 -5.14 18.11 27.98
C SER A 116 -6.66 17.97 28.14
N LEU A 117 -7.18 16.75 28.09
CA LEU A 117 -8.60 16.47 28.26
C LEU A 117 -8.94 16.33 29.76
#